data_79ffa3997bdf18a4e440251e2aff9edf
#
_entry.id   79ffa3997bdf18a4e440251e2aff9edf
#
_cell.length_a   1.000
_cell.length_b   1.000
_cell.length_c   1.000
_cell.angle_alpha   90.00
_cell.angle_beta   90.00
_cell.angle_gamma   90.00
#
_symmetry.space_group_name_H-M   'P 1'
#
loop_
_entity.id
_entity.type
_entity.pdbx_description
1 polymer ?
#
loop_
_entity_poly.entity_id
_entity_poly.type
_entity_poly.pdbx_seq_one_letter_code
_entity_poly.pdbx_strand_id
1 'polypeptide(L)'
;MDSYNTVRNWFELRGLPVTIPAEGRSVGTVDDFYYKPGTNAIYALRVKSGLSGFKALAASAISTIARDAVTVASEEMLIDESNGGDLTDLPLGNNLLSYRVLSESGISLSSIENIVLATYPPVALRIAAFQLAGGKIFSAKEVTSYGRDELFILDKVAKRL
;
A
#
# COMPACT_ATOMS: atom_id res chain seq x y z
N MET A 1 7.29 -19.67 -17.18
CA MET A 1 7.60 -18.40 -16.70
C MET A 1 6.40 -17.71 -16.04
N ASP A 2 6.67 -17.11 -15.03
CA ASP A 2 5.68 -16.45 -14.21
C ASP A 2 5.20 -15.16 -14.83
N SER A 3 3.90 -14.99 -14.93
CA SER A 3 3.31 -13.77 -15.46
C SER A 3 2.99 -12.74 -14.39
N TYR A 4 3.32 -13.03 -13.14
CA TYR A 4 3.03 -12.13 -12.04
C TYR A 4 4.14 -11.12 -11.84
N ASN A 5 3.77 -9.87 -11.66
CA ASN A 5 4.68 -8.88 -11.13
C ASN A 5 4.59 -8.94 -9.61
N THR A 6 5.67 -9.35 -8.96
CA THR A 6 5.69 -9.48 -7.51
C THR A 6 5.89 -8.14 -6.81
N VAL A 7 6.40 -7.14 -7.53
CA VAL A 7 6.53 -5.77 -7.00
C VAL A 7 5.93 -4.79 -8.00
N ARG A 8 5.19 -3.82 -7.47
CA ARG A 8 4.51 -2.82 -8.30
C ARG A 8 4.53 -1.48 -7.60
N ASN A 9 4.59 -0.41 -8.37
CA ASN A 9 4.44 0.94 -7.85
C ASN A 9 3.01 1.16 -7.37
N TRP A 10 2.86 1.84 -6.25
CA TRP A 10 1.54 2.16 -5.73
C TRP A 10 0.68 2.90 -6.76
N PHE A 11 1.28 3.81 -7.52
CA PHE A 11 0.53 4.55 -8.53
C PHE A 11 -0.01 3.68 -9.66
N GLU A 12 0.52 2.47 -9.84
CA GLU A 12 -0.02 1.53 -10.81
C GLU A 12 -1.24 0.78 -10.28
N LEU A 13 -1.34 0.65 -8.95
CA LEU A 13 -2.49 -0.01 -8.33
C LEU A 13 -3.62 0.97 -8.04
N ARG A 14 -3.26 2.18 -7.67
CA ARG A 14 -4.23 3.21 -7.34
C ARG A 14 -5.09 3.51 -8.56
N GLY A 15 -6.41 3.39 -8.38
CA GLY A 15 -7.35 3.60 -9.46
C GLY A 15 -7.75 2.35 -10.22
N LEU A 16 -7.11 1.21 -9.96
CA LEU A 16 -7.52 -0.03 -10.63
C LEU A 16 -8.94 -0.42 -10.21
N PRO A 17 -9.72 -0.98 -11.13
CA PRO A 17 -11.04 -1.49 -10.77
C PRO A 17 -10.92 -2.73 -9.89
N VAL A 18 -11.84 -2.86 -8.96
CA VAL A 18 -12.03 -4.08 -8.17
C VAL A 18 -13.18 -4.83 -8.82
N THR A 19 -12.93 -6.02 -9.32
CA THR A 19 -13.88 -6.75 -10.14
C THR A 19 -14.22 -8.12 -9.56
N ILE A 20 -15.39 -8.59 -9.91
CA ILE A 20 -15.84 -9.95 -9.63
C ILE A 20 -15.87 -10.67 -10.98
N PRO A 21 -14.84 -11.48 -11.31
CA PRO A 21 -14.78 -12.10 -12.65
C PRO A 21 -15.99 -12.96 -13.00
N ALA A 22 -16.50 -13.71 -12.01
CA ALA A 22 -17.66 -14.58 -12.24
C ALA A 22 -18.91 -13.80 -12.65
N GLU A 23 -19.01 -12.53 -12.25
CA GLU A 23 -20.16 -11.68 -12.57
C GLU A 23 -19.85 -10.69 -13.68
N GLY A 24 -18.60 -10.57 -14.07
CA GLY A 24 -18.20 -9.65 -15.12
C GLY A 24 -18.44 -8.19 -14.78
N ARG A 25 -18.36 -7.80 -13.49
CA ARG A 25 -18.63 -6.41 -13.10
C ARG A 25 -17.61 -5.88 -12.11
N SER A 26 -17.48 -4.57 -12.07
CA SER A 26 -16.66 -3.85 -11.12
C SER A 26 -17.50 -3.41 -9.93
N VAL A 27 -16.94 -3.48 -8.74
CA VAL A 27 -17.59 -3.06 -7.50
C VAL A 27 -16.94 -1.84 -6.87
N GLY A 28 -15.94 -1.28 -7.51
CA GLY A 28 -15.26 -0.08 -7.03
C GLY A 28 -13.89 0.08 -7.64
N THR A 29 -13.15 1.04 -7.10
CA THR A 29 -11.77 1.31 -7.53
C THR A 29 -10.86 1.40 -6.31
N VAL A 30 -9.60 0.99 -6.49
CA VAL A 30 -8.60 1.09 -5.42
C VAL A 30 -8.30 2.55 -5.14
N ASP A 31 -8.43 2.96 -3.89
CA ASP A 31 -8.24 4.35 -3.46
C ASP A 31 -7.01 4.53 -2.58
N ASP A 32 -6.79 3.62 -1.64
CA ASP A 32 -5.72 3.72 -0.66
C ASP A 32 -5.45 2.34 -0.08
N PHE A 33 -4.55 2.25 0.87
CA PHE A 33 -4.33 1.01 1.61
C PHE A 33 -4.12 1.30 3.08
N TYR A 34 -4.49 0.32 3.91
CA TYR A 34 -4.27 0.37 5.36
C TYR A 34 -3.02 -0.44 5.68
N TYR A 35 -2.06 0.18 6.35
CA TYR A 35 -0.82 -0.50 6.68
C TYR A 35 -0.53 -0.43 8.17
N LYS A 36 0.31 -1.35 8.64
CA LYS A 36 0.72 -1.36 10.03
C LYS A 36 2.15 -0.83 10.12
N PRO A 37 2.36 0.34 10.73
CA PRO A 37 3.71 0.88 10.91
C PRO A 37 4.59 -0.10 11.68
N GLY A 38 5.86 -0.16 11.28
CA GLY A 38 6.84 -1.03 11.91
C GLY A 38 6.92 -2.43 11.32
N THR A 39 5.84 -2.92 10.71
CA THR A 39 5.83 -4.25 10.08
C THR A 39 5.84 -4.18 8.57
N ASN A 40 5.49 -3.03 8.02
CA ASN A 40 5.29 -2.80 6.59
C ASN A 40 4.17 -3.64 5.97
N ALA A 41 3.41 -4.37 6.78
CA ALA A 41 2.30 -5.19 6.29
C ALA A 41 1.14 -4.29 5.86
N ILE A 42 0.52 -4.65 4.74
CA ILE A 42 -0.69 -4.00 4.28
C ILE A 42 -1.83 -4.96 4.58
N TYR A 43 -2.76 -4.52 5.42
CA TYR A 43 -3.83 -5.37 5.89
C TYR A 43 -5.07 -5.31 5.01
N ALA A 44 -5.26 -4.20 4.29
CA ALA A 44 -6.41 -4.06 3.42
C ALA A 44 -6.16 -2.97 2.38
N LEU A 45 -6.90 -3.06 1.29
CA LEU A 45 -7.05 -1.94 0.36
C LEU A 45 -8.30 -1.15 0.74
N ARG A 46 -8.23 0.15 0.56
CA ARG A 46 -9.40 1.01 0.67
C ARG A 46 -9.98 1.16 -0.72
N VAL A 47 -11.25 0.83 -0.85
CA VAL A 47 -11.93 0.80 -2.14
C VAL A 47 -13.02 1.85 -2.18
N LYS A 48 -13.01 2.68 -3.20
CA LYS A 48 -14.08 3.65 -3.42
C LYS A 48 -15.21 2.95 -4.19
N SER A 49 -16.38 2.86 -3.58
CA SER A 49 -17.48 2.07 -4.09
C SER A 49 -18.62 2.96 -4.59
N GLY A 50 -18.36 3.66 -5.70
CA GLY A 50 -19.36 4.54 -6.33
C GLY A 50 -19.88 5.58 -5.34
N LEU A 51 -21.21 5.69 -5.25
CA LEU A 51 -21.86 6.62 -4.32
C LEU A 51 -21.96 6.08 -2.90
N SER A 52 -21.57 4.83 -2.68
CA SER A 52 -21.66 4.19 -1.36
C SER A 52 -20.51 4.56 -0.43
N GLY A 53 -19.58 5.39 -0.88
CA GLY A 53 -18.42 5.79 -0.08
C GLY A 53 -17.29 4.80 -0.16
N PHE A 54 -16.61 4.58 0.98
CA PHE A 54 -15.40 3.76 1.00
C PHE A 54 -15.65 2.45 1.72
N LYS A 55 -14.98 1.41 1.22
CA LYS A 55 -15.01 0.08 1.81
C LYS A 55 -13.60 -0.43 1.98
N ALA A 56 -13.42 -1.35 2.92
CA ALA A 56 -12.15 -2.02 3.15
C ALA A 56 -12.20 -3.40 2.52
N LEU A 57 -11.12 -3.75 1.81
CA LEU A 57 -10.95 -5.09 1.23
C LEU A 57 -9.72 -5.70 1.88
N ALA A 58 -9.94 -6.63 2.80
CA ALA A 58 -8.84 -7.28 3.50
C ALA A 58 -7.90 -7.98 2.52
N ALA A 59 -6.60 -7.91 2.78
CA ALA A 59 -5.62 -8.56 1.92
C ALA A 59 -5.93 -10.06 1.75
N SER A 60 -6.39 -10.70 2.82
CA SER A 60 -6.76 -12.13 2.79
C SER A 60 -7.98 -12.42 1.91
N ALA A 61 -8.77 -11.40 1.58
CA ALA A 61 -9.97 -11.54 0.76
C ALA A 61 -9.73 -11.21 -0.72
N ILE A 62 -8.53 -10.76 -1.05
CA ILE A 62 -8.16 -10.48 -2.44
C ILE A 62 -7.85 -11.79 -3.15
N SER A 63 -8.51 -12.03 -4.28
CA SER A 63 -8.21 -13.21 -5.09
C SER A 63 -6.92 -13.03 -5.88
N THR A 64 -6.83 -11.94 -6.65
CA THR A 64 -5.62 -11.62 -7.41
C THR A 64 -5.43 -10.11 -7.50
N ILE A 65 -4.17 -9.71 -7.64
CA ILE A 65 -3.82 -8.35 -8.04
C ILE A 65 -3.18 -8.51 -9.41
N ALA A 66 -4.00 -8.35 -10.43
CA ALA A 66 -3.58 -8.48 -11.80
C ALA A 66 -3.11 -7.13 -12.33
N ARG A 67 -2.61 -7.12 -13.56
CA ARG A 67 -2.12 -5.90 -14.17
C ARG A 67 -3.18 -4.81 -14.24
N ASP A 68 -4.40 -5.18 -14.60
CA ASP A 68 -5.47 -4.23 -14.93
C ASP A 68 -6.59 -4.20 -13.90
N ALA A 69 -6.57 -5.06 -12.90
CA ALA A 69 -7.66 -5.15 -11.94
C ALA A 69 -7.24 -5.89 -10.68
N VAL A 70 -7.91 -5.57 -9.59
CA VAL A 70 -7.89 -6.37 -8.38
C VAL A 70 -9.16 -7.20 -8.41
N THR A 71 -9.07 -8.51 -8.18
CA THR A 71 -10.24 -9.38 -8.27
C THR A 71 -10.62 -9.93 -6.91
N VAL A 72 -11.92 -10.11 -6.72
CA VAL A 72 -12.50 -10.69 -5.51
C VAL A 72 -13.56 -11.72 -5.90
N ALA A 73 -13.84 -12.65 -4.98
CA ALA A 73 -14.81 -13.71 -5.25
C ALA A 73 -16.25 -13.21 -5.23
N SER A 74 -16.55 -12.24 -4.38
CA SER A 74 -17.91 -11.68 -4.26
C SER A 74 -17.86 -10.29 -3.65
N GLU A 75 -18.95 -9.54 -3.80
CA GLU A 75 -19.07 -8.20 -3.24
C GLU A 75 -19.05 -8.19 -1.71
N GLU A 76 -19.44 -9.30 -1.10
CA GLU A 76 -19.43 -9.44 0.36
C GLU A 76 -18.03 -9.34 0.95
N MET A 77 -16.99 -9.51 0.15
CA MET A 77 -15.60 -9.35 0.60
C MET A 77 -15.26 -7.91 0.95
N LEU A 78 -16.03 -6.95 0.44
CA LEU A 78 -15.84 -5.54 0.77
C LEU A 78 -16.67 -5.20 1.99
N ILE A 79 -16.01 -4.63 3.00
CA ILE A 79 -16.62 -4.30 4.29
C ILE A 79 -16.73 -2.79 4.40
N ASP A 80 -17.90 -2.28 4.81
CA ASP A 80 -18.06 -0.84 5.04
C ASP A 80 -16.98 -0.35 6.00
N GLU A 81 -16.41 0.80 5.70
CA GLU A 81 -15.32 1.36 6.50
C GLU A 81 -15.72 1.51 7.96
N SER A 82 -16.96 1.89 8.22
CA SER A 82 -17.47 2.06 9.58
C SER A 82 -17.57 0.73 10.35
N ASN A 83 -17.55 -0.40 9.66
CA ASN A 83 -17.62 -1.73 10.27
C ASN A 83 -16.28 -2.45 10.28
N GLY A 84 -15.21 -1.76 9.91
CA GLY A 84 -13.89 -2.38 9.76
C GLY A 84 -13.15 -2.60 11.07
N GLY A 85 -13.61 -2.00 12.18
CA GLY A 85 -12.98 -2.16 13.47
C GLY A 85 -11.51 -1.74 13.47
N ASP A 86 -10.65 -2.59 14.01
CA ASP A 86 -9.22 -2.30 14.11
C ASP A 86 -8.56 -2.11 12.74
N LEU A 87 -9.10 -2.74 11.71
CA LEU A 87 -8.55 -2.66 10.37
C LEU A 87 -8.59 -1.23 9.83
N THR A 88 -9.74 -0.58 9.98
CA THR A 88 -9.93 0.77 9.45
C THR A 88 -9.41 1.85 10.38
N ASP A 89 -8.89 1.47 11.55
CA ASP A 89 -8.18 2.38 12.44
C ASP A 89 -6.69 2.50 12.08
N LEU A 90 -6.21 1.67 11.17
CA LEU A 90 -4.82 1.73 10.72
C LEU A 90 -4.59 2.95 9.85
N PRO A 91 -3.35 3.47 9.81
CA PRO A 91 -3.04 4.59 8.92
C PRO A 91 -3.15 4.22 7.46
N LEU A 92 -3.38 5.24 6.64
CA LEU A 92 -3.53 5.09 5.20
C LEU A 92 -2.22 5.38 4.47
N GLY A 93 -1.95 4.57 3.45
CA GLY A 93 -0.69 4.62 2.72
C GLY A 93 -0.45 5.92 1.96
N ASN A 94 -1.51 6.54 1.43
CA ASN A 94 -1.34 7.81 0.72
C ASN A 94 -0.73 8.90 1.60
N ASN A 95 -0.90 8.80 2.92
CA ASN A 95 -0.29 9.77 3.84
C ASN A 95 1.23 9.65 3.89
N LEU A 96 1.79 8.52 3.47
CA LEU A 96 3.25 8.36 3.41
C LEU A 96 3.87 9.16 2.26
N LEU A 97 3.08 9.47 1.26
CA LEU A 97 3.55 10.32 0.17
C LEU A 97 3.77 11.71 0.75
N SER A 98 4.94 12.26 0.52
CA SER A 98 5.42 13.52 1.08
C SER A 98 6.02 13.44 2.49
N TYR A 99 6.02 12.29 3.15
CA TYR A 99 6.79 12.14 4.38
C TYR A 99 8.26 12.43 4.08
N ARG A 100 8.92 13.11 5.02
CA ARG A 100 10.36 13.33 4.95
C ARG A 100 11.09 12.10 5.49
N VAL A 101 12.28 11.85 4.97
CA VAL A 101 13.13 10.77 5.45
C VAL A 101 14.33 11.38 6.14
N LEU A 102 14.56 10.96 7.38
CA LEU A 102 15.65 11.43 8.22
C LEU A 102 16.47 10.24 8.70
N SER A 103 17.77 10.43 8.83
CA SER A 103 18.56 9.45 9.54
C SER A 103 18.42 9.65 11.04
N GLU A 104 18.83 8.67 11.82
CA GLU A 104 18.73 8.74 13.28
C GLU A 104 19.56 9.88 13.87
N SER A 105 20.63 10.31 13.21
CA SER A 105 21.42 11.45 13.66
C SER A 105 20.96 12.79 13.09
N GLY A 106 19.87 12.78 12.31
CA GLY A 106 19.29 14.02 11.80
C GLY A 106 19.70 14.40 10.39
N ILE A 107 20.38 13.51 9.64
CA ILE A 107 20.66 13.78 8.23
C ILE A 107 19.32 13.80 7.50
N SER A 108 19.02 14.91 6.87
CA SER A 108 17.75 15.08 6.14
C SER A 108 17.94 14.63 4.70
N LEU A 109 17.07 13.70 4.27
CA LEU A 109 16.97 13.29 2.88
C LEU A 109 15.73 13.96 2.27
N SER A 110 15.45 13.66 1.01
CA SER A 110 14.25 14.20 0.38
C SER A 110 13.01 13.47 0.87
N SER A 111 11.84 13.91 0.40
CA SER A 111 10.57 13.30 0.77
C SER A 111 10.28 12.05 -0.04
N ILE A 112 9.35 11.25 0.46
CA ILE A 112 8.87 10.07 -0.26
C ILE A 112 8.00 10.52 -1.42
N GLU A 113 8.35 10.06 -2.61
CA GLU A 113 7.64 10.39 -3.83
C GLU A 113 6.80 9.23 -4.34
N ASN A 114 7.23 7.99 -4.05
CA ASN A 114 6.53 6.81 -4.52
C ASN A 114 6.74 5.66 -3.54
N ILE A 115 5.83 4.71 -3.59
CA ILE A 115 5.86 3.54 -2.71
C ILE A 115 5.82 2.31 -3.62
N VAL A 116 6.69 1.35 -3.33
CA VAL A 116 6.74 0.09 -4.06
C VAL A 116 6.13 -0.99 -3.18
N LEU A 117 5.16 -1.71 -3.71
CA LEU A 117 4.45 -2.75 -2.98
C LEU A 117 4.86 -4.13 -3.48
N ALA A 118 4.94 -5.09 -2.57
CA ALA A 118 5.02 -6.50 -2.91
C ALA A 118 3.60 -7.03 -2.93
N THR A 119 3.15 -7.51 -4.09
CA THR A 119 1.74 -7.80 -4.34
C THR A 119 1.41 -9.27 -4.52
N TYR A 120 2.40 -10.15 -4.46
CA TYR A 120 2.16 -11.57 -4.64
C TYR A 120 2.87 -12.38 -3.55
N PRO A 121 2.15 -13.28 -2.88
CA PRO A 121 0.69 -13.50 -2.96
C PRO A 121 -0.06 -12.36 -2.26
N PRO A 122 -1.32 -12.08 -2.65
CA PRO A 122 -2.08 -10.95 -2.07
C PRO A 122 -2.20 -10.99 -0.55
N VAL A 123 -2.26 -12.17 0.05
CA VAL A 123 -2.34 -12.31 1.51
C VAL A 123 -1.09 -11.78 2.21
N ALA A 124 0.03 -11.72 1.50
CA ALA A 124 1.29 -11.18 2.01
C ALA A 124 1.58 -9.78 1.46
N LEU A 125 0.55 -9.05 1.07
CA LEU A 125 0.67 -7.69 0.57
C LEU A 125 1.43 -6.84 1.59
N ARG A 126 2.43 -6.09 1.12
CA ARG A 126 3.27 -5.27 2.00
C ARG A 126 3.98 -4.17 1.24
N ILE A 127 4.46 -3.20 2.00
CA ILE A 127 5.34 -2.16 1.46
C ILE A 127 6.73 -2.78 1.32
N ALA A 128 7.28 -2.75 0.11
CA ALA A 128 8.58 -3.33 -0.19
C ALA A 128 9.69 -2.28 -0.17
N ALA A 129 9.42 -1.08 -0.66
CA ALA A 129 10.43 -0.04 -0.77
C ALA A 129 9.78 1.33 -0.88
N PHE A 130 10.60 2.35 -0.63
CA PHE A 130 10.22 3.75 -0.80
C PHE A 130 11.15 4.40 -1.82
N GLN A 131 10.58 5.22 -2.67
CA GLN A 131 11.34 6.02 -3.62
C GLN A 131 11.29 7.47 -3.18
N LEU A 132 12.45 8.07 -3.10
CA LEU A 132 12.60 9.48 -2.73
C LEU A 132 12.47 10.38 -3.95
N ALA A 133 12.11 11.63 -3.72
CA ALA A 133 12.24 12.67 -4.73
C ALA A 133 13.69 12.67 -5.20
N GLY A 134 13.88 12.61 -6.52
CA GLY A 134 15.20 12.44 -7.10
C GLY A 134 15.48 11.01 -7.55
N GLY A 135 14.62 10.05 -7.20
CA GLY A 135 14.65 8.71 -7.77
C GLY A 135 15.36 7.65 -6.95
N LYS A 136 16.01 8.02 -5.86
CA LYS A 136 16.70 7.02 -5.01
C LYS A 136 15.70 6.17 -4.28
N ILE A 137 16.03 4.87 -4.13
CA ILE A 137 15.12 3.88 -3.54
C ILE A 137 15.83 3.20 -2.37
N PHE A 138 15.07 2.94 -1.30
CA PHE A 138 15.57 2.11 -0.21
C PHE A 138 14.47 1.11 0.22
N SER A 139 14.91 -0.04 0.73
CA SER A 139 14.00 -1.08 1.17
C SER A 139 13.20 -0.63 2.40
N ALA A 140 11.93 -1.00 2.46
CA ALA A 140 11.11 -0.73 3.63
C ALA A 140 11.68 -1.37 4.90
N LYS A 141 12.50 -2.42 4.76
CA LYS A 141 13.18 -3.06 5.89
C LYS A 141 14.21 -2.15 6.55
N GLU A 142 14.65 -1.11 5.85
CA GLU A 142 15.63 -0.16 6.36
C GLU A 142 14.99 0.91 7.26
N VAL A 143 13.67 0.98 7.31
CA VAL A 143 12.98 1.93 8.17
C VAL A 143 13.08 1.46 9.61
N THR A 144 13.64 2.32 10.48
CA THR A 144 13.79 2.00 11.89
C THR A 144 12.61 2.45 12.72
N SER A 145 11.93 3.51 12.29
CA SER A 145 10.69 3.93 12.94
C SER A 145 9.86 4.81 12.01
N TYR A 146 8.56 4.79 12.26
CA TYR A 146 7.58 5.64 11.58
C TYR A 146 7.17 6.75 12.54
N GLY A 147 7.50 7.99 12.19
CA GLY A 147 7.03 9.15 12.92
C GLY A 147 5.71 9.67 12.36
N ARG A 148 5.33 10.86 12.83
CA ARG A 148 4.07 11.46 12.42
C ARG A 148 4.07 11.89 10.95
N ASP A 149 5.17 12.53 10.51
CA ASP A 149 5.31 13.02 9.14
C ASP A 149 6.68 12.63 8.59
N GLU A 150 7.34 11.65 9.20
CA GLU A 150 8.72 11.31 8.90
C GLU A 150 8.96 9.82 9.02
N LEU A 151 9.86 9.31 8.20
CA LEU A 151 10.43 7.99 8.38
C LEU A 151 11.88 8.13 8.80
N PHE A 152 12.33 7.25 9.68
CA PHE A 152 13.71 7.24 10.17
C PHE A 152 14.44 6.01 9.66
N ILE A 153 15.70 6.22 9.27
CA ILE A 153 16.59 5.17 8.79
C ILE A 153 17.94 5.31 9.48
N LEU A 154 18.76 4.26 9.42
CA LEU A 154 20.10 4.34 9.98
C LEU A 154 20.99 5.27 9.16
N ASP A 155 21.96 5.90 9.82
CA ASP A 155 22.92 6.79 9.14
C ASP A 155 23.65 6.09 8.00
N LYS A 156 24.04 4.83 8.20
CA LYS A 156 24.74 4.08 7.15
C LYS A 156 23.89 3.88 5.90
N VAL A 157 22.58 3.78 6.07
CA VAL A 157 21.66 3.68 4.94
C VAL A 157 21.55 5.04 4.26
N ALA A 158 21.39 6.10 5.04
CA ALA A 158 21.30 7.46 4.50
C ALA A 158 22.54 7.80 3.66
N LYS A 159 23.71 7.38 4.10
CA LYS A 159 24.98 7.66 3.40
C LYS A 159 25.10 6.95 2.06
N ARG A 160 24.35 5.85 1.85
CA ARG A 160 24.35 5.14 0.56
C ARG A 160 23.40 5.77 -0.46
N LEU A 161 22.53 6.63 -0.01
CA LEU A 161 21.51 7.26 -0.87
C LEU A 161 21.98 8.66 -1.42
#